data_ea0f1e49743ef5896d4faa44f865353c
#
_entry.id   ea0f1e49743ef5896d4faa44f865353c
#
_cell.length_a   1.000
_cell.length_b   1.000
_cell.length_c   1.000
_cell.angle_alpha   90.00
_cell.angle_beta   90.00
_cell.angle_gamma   90.00
#
_symmetry.space_group_name_H-M   'P 1'
#
loop_
_entity.id
_entity.type
_entity.pdbx_description
1 polymer ?
#
loop_
_entity_poly.entity_id
_entity_poly.type
_entity_poly.pdbx_seq_one_letter_code
_entity_poly.pdbx_strand_id
1 'polypeptide(L)' 'ALRIGFKIRSAREKLEMTQAELASRIDKKRTFISKVENDGENITLKTLFDIVERGLGGKLNIEVQL' A
#
# COMPACT_ATOMS: atom_id res chain seq x y z
N ALA A 1 -14.57 5.53 7.95
CA ALA A 1 -13.38 4.71 8.26
C ALA A 1 -12.36 4.84 7.15
N LEU A 2 -11.11 4.87 7.53
CA LEU A 2 -10.03 5.00 6.56
C LEU A 2 -9.77 3.64 5.93
N ARG A 3 -10.00 3.54 4.63
CA ARG A 3 -9.79 2.29 3.89
C ARG A 3 -8.43 2.31 3.20
N ILE A 4 -7.40 2.11 3.99
CA ILE A 4 -6.02 2.15 3.49
C ILE A 4 -5.81 1.10 2.42
N GLY A 5 -6.30 -0.12 2.63
CA GLY A 5 -6.18 -1.18 1.65
C GLY A 5 -6.80 -0.82 0.31
N PHE A 6 -7.99 -0.23 0.34
CA PHE A 6 -8.66 0.22 -0.88
C PHE A 6 -7.87 1.32 -1.59
N LYS A 7 -7.31 2.25 -0.83
CA LYS A 7 -6.51 3.34 -1.41
C LYS A 7 -5.25 2.81 -2.07
N ILE A 8 -4.60 1.84 -1.45
CA ILE A 8 -3.42 1.19 -2.04
C ILE A 8 -3.79 0.49 -3.34
N ARG A 9 -4.88 -0.27 -3.30
CA ARG A 9 -5.36 -0.99 -4.49
C ARG A 9 -5.70 -0.03 -5.62
N SER A 10 -6.43 1.04 -5.32
CA SER A 10 -6.82 2.04 -6.32
C SER A 10 -5.61 2.69 -6.96
N ALA A 11 -4.60 3.06 -6.15
CA ALA A 11 -3.37 3.66 -6.66
C ALA A 11 -2.61 2.68 -7.53
N ARG A 12 -2.53 1.41 -7.08
CA ARG A 12 -1.85 0.36 -7.84
C ARG A 12 -2.50 0.14 -9.20
N GLU A 13 -3.82 0.04 -9.23
CA GLU A 13 -4.57 -0.17 -10.46
C GLU A 13 -4.45 1.02 -11.41
N LYS A 14 -4.44 2.23 -10.85
CA LYS A 14 -4.25 3.45 -11.63
C LYS A 14 -2.88 3.46 -12.34
N LEU A 15 -1.87 2.85 -11.73
CA LEU A 15 -0.55 2.71 -12.31
C LEU A 15 -0.42 1.47 -13.19
N GLU A 16 -1.51 0.74 -13.37
CA GLU A 16 -1.54 -0.51 -14.16
C GLU A 16 -0.52 -1.52 -13.63
N MET A 17 -0.40 -1.59 -12.33
CA MET A 17 0.56 -2.45 -11.65
C MET A 17 -0.14 -3.64 -11.01
N THR A 18 0.42 -4.84 -11.16
CA THR A 18 -0.12 -6.03 -10.51
C THR A 18 0.29 -6.07 -9.04
N GLN A 19 -0.43 -6.87 -8.25
CA GLN A 19 -0.04 -7.09 -6.85
C GLN A 19 1.37 -7.66 -6.76
N ALA A 20 1.73 -8.55 -7.67
CA ALA A 20 3.06 -9.16 -7.69
C ALA A 20 4.14 -8.12 -7.98
N GLU A 21 3.87 -7.21 -8.90
CA GLU A 21 4.82 -6.14 -9.22
C GLU A 21 5.05 -5.21 -8.03
N LEU A 22 3.97 -4.82 -7.36
CA LEU A 22 4.09 -3.96 -6.19
C LEU A 22 4.86 -4.68 -5.09
N ALA A 23 4.52 -5.94 -4.82
CA ALA A 23 5.21 -6.74 -3.81
C ALA A 23 6.70 -6.85 -4.10
N SER A 24 7.05 -7.09 -5.34
CA SER A 24 8.46 -7.22 -5.75
C SER A 24 9.26 -5.96 -5.44
N ARG A 25 8.66 -4.79 -5.61
CA ARG A 25 9.35 -3.51 -5.38
C ARG A 25 9.72 -3.29 -3.92
N ILE A 26 9.03 -3.96 -3.00
CA ILE A 26 9.28 -3.82 -1.57
C ILE A 26 9.76 -5.11 -0.94
N ASP A 27 10.25 -6.05 -1.77
CA ASP A 27 10.79 -7.33 -1.34
C ASP A 27 9.80 -8.15 -0.52
N LYS A 28 8.55 -8.16 -0.94
CA LYS A 28 7.49 -8.93 -0.31
C LYS A 28 6.85 -9.87 -1.34
N LYS A 29 6.04 -10.81 -0.85
CA LYS A 29 5.30 -11.71 -1.71
C LYS A 29 3.95 -11.09 -2.08
N ARG A 30 3.40 -11.52 -3.24
CA ARG A 30 2.09 -11.05 -3.69
C ARG A 30 1.02 -11.20 -2.60
N THR A 31 1.06 -12.30 -1.86
CA THR A 31 0.09 -12.56 -0.79
C THR A 31 0.12 -11.48 0.29
N PHE A 32 1.29 -10.89 0.55
CA PHE A 32 1.41 -9.79 1.50
C PHE A 32 0.60 -8.59 1.02
N ILE A 33 0.74 -8.23 -0.24
CA ILE A 33 -0.01 -7.10 -0.82
C ILE A 33 -1.51 -7.41 -0.84
N SER A 34 -1.88 -8.63 -1.23
CA SER A 34 -3.28 -9.04 -1.23
C SER A 34 -3.90 -8.88 0.17
N LYS A 35 -3.18 -9.30 1.18
CA LYS A 35 -3.63 -9.19 2.57
C LYS A 35 -3.77 -7.73 2.99
N VAL A 36 -2.81 -6.89 2.65
CA VAL A 36 -2.84 -5.47 2.98
C VAL A 36 -4.04 -4.80 2.29
N GLU A 37 -4.29 -5.12 1.04
CA GLU A 37 -5.40 -4.51 0.30
C GLU A 37 -6.76 -4.94 0.85
N ASN A 38 -6.85 -6.16 1.37
CA ASN A 38 -8.10 -6.68 1.92
C ASN A 38 -8.28 -6.34 3.40
N ASP A 39 -7.20 -6.19 4.14
CA ASP A 39 -7.24 -5.94 5.58
C ASP A 39 -6.07 -5.04 5.99
N GLY A 40 -6.17 -3.78 5.61
CA GLY A 40 -5.12 -2.80 5.87
C GLY A 40 -5.09 -2.26 7.29
N GLU A 41 -5.98 -2.74 8.18
CA GLU A 41 -6.08 -2.20 9.53
C GLU A 41 -4.87 -2.55 10.42
N ASN A 42 -4.19 -3.64 10.09
CA ASN A 42 -3.07 -4.14 10.89
C ASN A 42 -1.72 -3.83 10.27
N ILE A 43 -1.66 -2.85 9.40
CA ILE A 43 -0.41 -2.46 8.76
C ILE A 43 0.34 -1.46 9.64
N THR A 44 1.65 -1.63 9.74
CA THR A 44 2.48 -0.65 10.46
C THR A 44 2.69 0.57 9.58
N LEU A 45 2.99 1.70 10.22
CA LEU A 45 3.27 2.93 9.49
C LEU A 45 4.49 2.78 8.59
N LYS A 46 5.53 2.09 9.08
CA LYS A 46 6.73 1.82 8.30
C LYS A 46 6.39 1.06 7.01
N THR A 47 5.57 0.03 7.13
CA THR A 47 5.16 -0.77 5.98
C THR A 47 4.34 0.06 5.00
N LEU A 48 3.47 0.92 5.53
CA LEU A 48 2.66 1.80 4.69
C LEU A 48 3.56 2.77 3.91
N PHE A 49 4.56 3.36 4.55
CA PHE A 49 5.54 4.20 3.87
C PHE A 49 6.26 3.43 2.76
N ASP A 50 6.70 2.19 3.05
CA ASP A 50 7.38 1.37 2.06
C ASP A 50 6.50 1.11 0.84
N ILE A 51 5.24 0.75 1.07
CA ILE A 51 4.30 0.47 -0.02
C ILE A 51 4.09 1.71 -0.88
N VAL A 52 3.83 2.85 -0.26
CA VAL A 52 3.49 4.06 -0.99
C VAL A 52 4.71 4.67 -1.67
N GLU A 53 5.81 4.81 -0.95
CA GLU A 53 6.96 5.54 -1.48
C GLU A 53 7.89 4.66 -2.30
N ARG A 54 8.26 3.50 -1.80
CA ARG A 54 9.13 2.58 -2.55
C ARG A 54 8.37 1.80 -3.59
N GLY A 55 7.17 1.33 -3.24
CA GLY A 55 6.38 0.49 -4.14
C GLY A 55 5.67 1.25 -5.22
N LEU A 56 4.85 2.22 -4.83
CA LEU A 56 4.02 2.98 -5.76
C LEU A 56 4.72 4.21 -6.34
N GLY A 57 5.85 4.60 -5.76
CA GLY A 57 6.57 5.78 -6.21
C GLY A 57 5.87 7.10 -5.85
N GLY A 58 4.95 7.03 -4.92
CA GLY A 58 4.19 8.19 -4.48
C GLY A 58 4.75 8.79 -3.22
N LYS A 59 3.93 9.61 -2.58
CA LYS A 59 4.28 10.25 -1.33
C LYS A 59 3.16 10.04 -0.32
N LEU A 60 3.52 9.64 0.88
CA LEU A 60 2.55 9.46 1.96
C LEU A 60 2.51 10.70 2.83
N ASN A 61 1.35 11.30 2.95
CA ASN A 61 1.10 12.43 3.85
C ASN A 61 0.12 11.99 4.91
N ILE A 62 0.48 12.25 6.16
CA ILE A 62 -0.40 11.94 7.29
C ILE A 62 -0.72 13.24 8.00
N GLU A 63 -2.01 13.45 8.24
CA GLU A 63 -2.49 14.65 8.91
C GLU A 63 -3.26 14.22 10.15
N VAL A 64 -2.95 14.88 11.26
CA VAL A 64 -3.66 14.66 12.52
C VAL A 64 -4.41 15.95 12.85
N GLN A 65 -5.71 15.80 13.06
CA GLN A 65 -6.55 16.92 13.44
C GLN A 65 -7.08 16.69 14.85
N LEU A 66 -6.91 17.67 15.71
CA LEU A 66 -7.43 17.63 17.08
C LEU A 66 -8.70 18.53 17.21
#